data_93b8050f9da854ccb9b8e7674dd49770
#
_entry.id   93b8050f9da854ccb9b8e7674dd49770
#
_cell.length_a   1.000
_cell.length_b   1.000
_cell.length_c   1.000
_cell.angle_alpha   90.00
_cell.angle_beta   90.00
_cell.angle_gamma   90.00
#
_symmetry.space_group_name_H-M   'P 1'
#
loop_
_entity.id
_entity.type
_entity.pdbx_description
1 polymer ?
#
loop_
_entity_poly.entity_id
_entity_poly.type
_entity_poly.pdbx_seq_one_letter_code
_entity_poly.pdbx_strand_id
1 'polypeptide(L)'
;MSEIKNIGSRCKCPVSLLWISLLLVGFASSIFAAKDYSIETIPNVRLSNRLNHVSNPDGIITPDDAARINQLLNVVEDSLGIEVAVVAVNSIGDQDARMFATDLFKHWGLGQKSKDNGLLIQLVTEPSQRSVVFETGYGIEGVLPDAICYRLQQRYMMPDLKAGNYSAGMLKGVMAVTKYLMSSDYERAGMTGNRSSSSSDDDFMWIFVVGIIGMIGFSAFIAYLKYRPKACPRCGKKTFVYMGQQVIREATRFSEGLAEDVYRCKSCGYTEKKNRTIDRIHRGGGGPIIMGGGGGFGGFSAVSYTHLTLPTT
;
A
#
# COMPACT_ATOMS: atom_id res chain seq x y z
N MET A 1 43.64 -45.23 -77.31
CA MET A 1 42.78 -44.06 -77.60
C MET A 1 41.54 -44.15 -76.74
N SER A 2 41.27 -43.10 -76.04
CA SER A 2 39.98 -42.69 -75.44
C SER A 2 39.64 -43.24 -74.07
N GLU A 3 39.71 -42.39 -73.23
CA GLU A 3 38.86 -41.57 -72.39
C GLU A 3 38.32 -42.26 -71.11
N ILE A 4 38.93 -41.89 -70.04
CA ILE A 4 38.49 -42.14 -68.66
C ILE A 4 37.53 -41.03 -68.30
N LYS A 5 36.24 -41.36 -68.15
CA LYS A 5 35.27 -40.41 -67.48
C LYS A 5 35.28 -40.58 -66.00
N ASN A 6 35.73 -39.55 -65.38
CA ASN A 6 35.76 -39.32 -63.92
C ASN A 6 34.33 -39.05 -63.43
N ILE A 7 33.77 -39.90 -62.60
CA ILE A 7 32.48 -39.70 -61.90
C ILE A 7 32.83 -39.35 -60.42
N GLY A 8 32.92 -38.06 -60.13
CA GLY A 8 33.03 -37.56 -58.76
C GLY A 8 31.71 -37.70 -58.00
N SER A 9 31.57 -38.71 -57.18
CA SER A 9 30.47 -38.84 -56.22
C SER A 9 30.72 -37.91 -55.03
N ARG A 10 30.02 -36.80 -54.97
CA ARG A 10 29.96 -35.93 -53.75
C ARG A 10 29.18 -36.66 -52.66
N CYS A 11 29.90 -37.12 -51.67
CA CYS A 11 29.36 -37.58 -50.42
C CYS A 11 28.73 -36.36 -49.67
N LYS A 12 27.39 -36.23 -49.70
CA LYS A 12 26.68 -35.26 -48.88
C LYS A 12 26.58 -35.83 -47.45
N CYS A 13 27.48 -35.37 -46.58
CA CYS A 13 27.47 -35.71 -45.20
C CYS A 13 26.15 -35.21 -44.54
N PRO A 14 25.42 -36.04 -43.78
CA PRO A 14 24.18 -35.66 -43.12
C PRO A 14 24.44 -34.87 -41.81
N VAL A 15 25.47 -34.03 -41.79
CA VAL A 15 25.83 -33.23 -40.58
C VAL A 15 24.75 -32.20 -40.26
N SER A 16 23.98 -31.75 -41.28
CA SER A 16 22.90 -30.78 -41.08
C SER A 16 21.69 -31.32 -40.29
N LEU A 17 21.40 -32.60 -40.42
CA LEU A 17 20.30 -33.26 -39.71
C LEU A 17 20.59 -33.47 -38.23
N LEU A 18 21.88 -33.72 -37.89
CA LEU A 18 22.32 -33.82 -36.49
C LEU A 18 22.23 -32.49 -35.72
N TRP A 19 22.52 -31.36 -36.37
CA TRP A 19 22.39 -30.05 -35.78
C TRP A 19 20.92 -29.63 -35.58
N ILE A 20 20.02 -30.03 -36.47
CA ILE A 20 18.58 -29.74 -36.32
C ILE A 20 17.97 -30.58 -35.20
N SER A 21 18.39 -31.83 -35.00
CA SER A 21 17.93 -32.68 -33.91
C SER A 21 18.46 -32.18 -32.55
N LEU A 22 19.68 -31.64 -32.51
CA LEU A 22 20.26 -31.05 -31.27
C LEU A 22 19.57 -29.75 -30.88
N LEU A 23 19.13 -28.94 -31.85
CA LEU A 23 18.34 -27.72 -31.62
C LEU A 23 16.92 -28.01 -31.14
N LEU A 24 16.29 -29.12 -31.57
CA LEU A 24 14.95 -29.51 -31.14
C LEU A 24 14.91 -30.09 -29.71
N VAL A 25 16.01 -30.69 -29.23
CA VAL A 25 16.11 -31.23 -27.87
C VAL A 25 16.33 -30.10 -26.83
N GLY A 26 16.91 -28.97 -27.25
CA GLY A 26 17.15 -27.79 -26.36
C GLY A 26 15.89 -27.00 -26.00
N PHE A 27 14.74 -27.22 -26.67
CA PHE A 27 13.51 -26.44 -26.45
C PHE A 27 12.43 -27.15 -25.61
N ALA A 28 12.76 -28.28 -25.01
CA ALA A 28 11.92 -28.83 -23.94
C ALA A 28 12.12 -28.05 -22.65
N SER A 29 11.87 -26.72 -22.68
CA SER A 29 11.64 -25.94 -21.49
C SER A 29 10.41 -26.53 -20.82
N SER A 30 10.61 -27.31 -19.80
CA SER A 30 9.55 -27.79 -18.92
C SER A 30 8.78 -26.55 -18.46
N ILE A 31 7.61 -26.32 -19.03
CA ILE A 31 6.62 -25.42 -18.47
C ILE A 31 6.19 -26.09 -17.16
N PHE A 32 6.90 -25.81 -16.09
CA PHE A 32 6.41 -26.07 -14.75
C PHE A 32 5.21 -25.15 -14.58
N ALA A 33 4.02 -25.64 -14.87
CA ALA A 33 2.79 -25.00 -14.47
C ALA A 33 2.85 -24.87 -12.93
N ALA A 34 2.79 -23.66 -12.42
CA ALA A 34 2.69 -23.44 -10.99
C ALA A 34 1.48 -24.23 -10.48
N LYS A 35 1.68 -25.01 -9.43
CA LYS A 35 0.60 -25.80 -8.83
C LYS A 35 -0.25 -24.83 -8.01
N ASP A 36 -1.52 -24.72 -8.34
CA ASP A 36 -2.48 -23.98 -7.54
C ASP A 36 -2.86 -24.78 -6.30
N TYR A 37 -2.82 -24.12 -5.15
CA TYR A 37 -3.23 -24.72 -3.89
C TYR A 37 -4.62 -24.24 -3.49
N SER A 38 -5.44 -25.19 -3.06
CA SER A 38 -6.68 -24.93 -2.34
C SER A 38 -6.46 -25.12 -0.83
N ILE A 39 -7.39 -24.62 -0.03
CA ILE A 39 -7.36 -24.76 1.44
C ILE A 39 -7.18 -26.21 1.88
N GLU A 40 -7.77 -27.15 1.15
CA GLU A 40 -7.73 -28.57 1.44
C GLU A 40 -6.41 -29.23 1.01
N THR A 41 -5.72 -28.67 0.02
CA THR A 41 -4.51 -29.26 -0.57
C THR A 41 -3.23 -28.77 0.08
N ILE A 42 -3.27 -27.68 0.85
CA ILE A 42 -2.12 -27.24 1.63
C ILE A 42 -1.91 -28.18 2.81
N PRO A 43 -0.72 -28.80 2.94
CA PRO A 43 -0.47 -29.76 4.00
C PRO A 43 -0.41 -29.06 5.38
N ASN A 44 -1.29 -29.45 6.29
CA ASN A 44 -1.18 -29.04 7.69
C ASN A 44 -0.10 -29.92 8.38
N VAL A 45 1.12 -29.42 8.41
CA VAL A 45 2.29 -30.14 8.95
C VAL A 45 2.19 -30.43 10.44
N ARG A 46 1.40 -29.64 11.18
CA ARG A 46 1.20 -29.82 12.64
C ARG A 46 0.40 -31.09 12.97
N LEU A 47 -0.42 -31.58 12.04
CA LEU A 47 -1.15 -32.85 12.24
C LEU A 47 -0.20 -34.05 12.27
N SER A 48 0.90 -34.00 11.54
CA SER A 48 1.91 -35.08 11.53
C SER A 48 2.95 -34.91 12.63
N ASN A 49 3.38 -33.67 12.89
CA ASN A 49 4.33 -33.36 13.96
C ASN A 49 4.02 -31.95 14.50
N ARG A 50 3.64 -31.89 15.76
CA ARG A 50 3.25 -30.67 16.45
C ARG A 50 4.36 -29.62 16.55
N LEU A 51 5.63 -30.03 16.48
CA LEU A 51 6.80 -29.15 16.47
C LEU A 51 7.07 -28.51 15.12
N ASN A 52 6.33 -28.89 14.07
CA ASN A 52 6.45 -28.30 12.75
C ASN A 52 5.37 -27.21 12.57
N HIS A 53 5.82 -26.00 12.30
CA HIS A 53 4.98 -24.83 12.09
C HIS A 53 4.95 -24.38 10.62
N VAL A 54 5.92 -24.84 9.80
CA VAL A 54 6.16 -24.36 8.44
C VAL A 54 5.60 -25.33 7.41
N SER A 55 4.52 -24.94 6.73
CA SER A 55 4.01 -25.60 5.53
C SER A 55 4.61 -24.92 4.29
N ASN A 56 5.50 -25.62 3.61
CA ASN A 56 6.31 -25.10 2.52
C ASN A 56 6.40 -26.12 1.37
N PRO A 57 5.27 -26.47 0.74
CA PRO A 57 5.23 -27.53 -0.27
C PRO A 57 6.04 -27.23 -1.54
N ASP A 58 6.22 -25.93 -1.86
CA ASP A 58 6.97 -25.49 -3.03
C ASP A 58 8.46 -25.21 -2.77
N GLY A 59 8.93 -25.42 -1.54
CA GLY A 59 10.34 -25.20 -1.19
C GLY A 59 10.79 -23.74 -1.24
N ILE A 60 9.87 -22.78 -1.05
CA ILE A 60 10.16 -21.32 -1.08
C ILE A 60 11.08 -20.94 0.09
N ILE A 61 10.83 -21.53 1.26
CA ILE A 61 11.65 -21.35 2.46
C ILE A 61 12.69 -22.47 2.45
N THR A 62 13.96 -22.11 2.66
CA THR A 62 15.04 -23.11 2.73
C THR A 62 14.86 -24.02 3.92
N PRO A 63 15.33 -25.28 3.86
CA PRO A 63 15.21 -26.21 4.99
C PRO A 63 15.83 -25.68 6.28
N ASP A 64 16.96 -24.98 6.20
CA ASP A 64 17.65 -24.39 7.34
C ASP A 64 16.83 -23.27 7.98
N ASP A 65 16.24 -22.39 7.17
CA ASP A 65 15.38 -21.32 7.67
C ASP A 65 14.07 -21.87 8.23
N ALA A 66 13.48 -22.88 7.60
CA ALA A 66 12.30 -23.57 8.11
C ALA A 66 12.55 -24.21 9.48
N ALA A 67 13.72 -24.86 9.66
CA ALA A 67 14.12 -25.41 10.95
C ALA A 67 14.26 -24.31 12.02
N ARG A 68 14.88 -23.18 11.68
CA ARG A 68 15.01 -22.03 12.60
C ARG A 68 13.65 -21.43 12.95
N ILE A 69 12.76 -21.29 11.98
CA ILE A 69 11.38 -20.82 12.18
C ILE A 69 10.66 -21.76 13.15
N ASN A 70 10.73 -23.08 12.93
CA ASN A 70 10.12 -24.05 13.82
C ASN A 70 10.64 -23.92 15.25
N GLN A 71 11.96 -23.78 15.45
CA GLN A 71 12.54 -23.59 16.79
C GLN A 71 12.01 -22.34 17.49
N LEU A 72 11.95 -21.20 16.77
CA LEU A 72 11.43 -19.94 17.32
C LEU A 72 9.96 -20.06 17.72
N LEU A 73 9.15 -20.68 16.88
CA LEU A 73 7.72 -20.79 17.10
C LEU A 73 7.38 -21.81 18.19
N ASN A 74 8.17 -22.87 18.34
CA ASN A 74 8.06 -23.77 19.50
C ASN A 74 8.27 -23.02 20.83
N VAL A 75 9.25 -22.09 20.88
CA VAL A 75 9.46 -21.26 22.08
C VAL A 75 8.27 -20.35 22.35
N VAL A 76 7.66 -19.78 21.32
CA VAL A 76 6.46 -18.95 21.45
C VAL A 76 5.27 -19.77 21.95
N GLU A 77 5.05 -20.95 21.39
CA GLU A 77 3.96 -21.86 21.82
C GLU A 77 4.15 -22.32 23.25
N ASP A 78 5.35 -22.75 23.62
CA ASP A 78 5.67 -23.26 24.99
C ASP A 78 5.57 -22.16 26.05
N SER A 79 5.99 -20.91 25.72
CA SER A 79 6.05 -19.82 26.68
C SER A 79 4.74 -19.04 26.81
N LEU A 80 4.04 -18.82 25.71
CA LEU A 80 2.86 -17.96 25.62
C LEU A 80 1.59 -18.73 25.29
N GLY A 81 1.71 -19.98 24.84
CA GLY A 81 0.61 -20.80 24.39
C GLY A 81 0.00 -20.32 23.05
N ILE A 82 0.67 -19.45 22.32
CA ILE A 82 0.20 -18.92 21.04
C ILE A 82 0.55 -19.93 19.94
N GLU A 83 -0.48 -20.39 19.21
CA GLU A 83 -0.29 -21.29 18.07
C GLU A 83 0.01 -20.49 16.80
N VAL A 84 1.20 -20.70 16.23
CA VAL A 84 1.60 -20.02 14.99
C VAL A 84 1.79 -21.04 13.88
N ALA A 85 1.23 -20.74 12.70
CA ALA A 85 1.49 -21.47 11.47
C ALA A 85 2.07 -20.53 10.40
N VAL A 86 3.03 -21.06 9.64
CA VAL A 86 3.66 -20.37 8.51
C VAL A 86 3.37 -21.15 7.25
N VAL A 87 2.83 -20.49 6.23
CA VAL A 87 2.52 -21.08 4.92
C VAL A 87 3.24 -20.30 3.83
N ALA A 88 3.97 -21.01 2.99
CA ALA A 88 4.61 -20.42 1.81
C ALA A 88 4.26 -21.25 0.59
N VAL A 89 3.54 -20.66 -0.35
CA VAL A 89 3.09 -21.29 -1.60
C VAL A 89 3.34 -20.38 -2.79
N ASN A 90 3.50 -20.98 -3.96
CA ASN A 90 3.65 -20.21 -5.18
C ASN A 90 2.32 -19.59 -5.60
N SER A 91 1.27 -20.38 -5.72
CA SER A 91 -0.02 -19.93 -6.24
C SER A 91 -1.20 -20.48 -5.45
N ILE A 92 -2.24 -19.68 -5.31
CA ILE A 92 -3.54 -20.06 -4.74
C ILE A 92 -4.68 -19.98 -5.77
N GLY A 93 -4.33 -20.02 -7.06
CA GLY A 93 -5.28 -19.85 -8.16
C GLY A 93 -5.86 -18.43 -8.20
N ASP A 94 -7.10 -18.28 -8.57
CA ASP A 94 -7.76 -16.95 -8.70
C ASP A 94 -8.32 -16.42 -7.37
N GLN A 95 -7.89 -16.96 -6.22
CA GLN A 95 -8.42 -16.58 -4.91
C GLN A 95 -7.76 -15.33 -4.36
N ASP A 96 -8.51 -14.50 -3.63
CA ASP A 96 -7.93 -13.39 -2.87
C ASP A 96 -7.09 -13.92 -1.70
N ALA A 97 -5.85 -13.46 -1.60
CA ALA A 97 -4.88 -13.97 -0.62
C ALA A 97 -5.32 -13.78 0.84
N ARG A 98 -6.11 -12.74 1.12
CA ARG A 98 -6.63 -12.45 2.47
C ARG A 98 -7.77 -13.39 2.81
N MET A 99 -8.74 -13.52 1.91
CA MET A 99 -9.85 -14.45 2.11
C MET A 99 -9.33 -15.88 2.28
N PHE A 100 -8.36 -16.24 1.44
CA PHE A 100 -7.72 -17.54 1.52
C PHE A 100 -7.02 -17.76 2.88
N ALA A 101 -6.30 -16.77 3.40
CA ALA A 101 -5.66 -16.86 4.71
C ALA A 101 -6.69 -17.02 5.84
N THR A 102 -7.78 -16.25 5.82
CA THR A 102 -8.86 -16.33 6.79
C THR A 102 -9.54 -17.70 6.77
N ASP A 103 -9.84 -18.23 5.58
CA ASP A 103 -10.49 -19.53 5.44
C ASP A 103 -9.55 -20.68 5.81
N LEU A 104 -8.26 -20.57 5.46
CA LEU A 104 -7.24 -21.54 5.88
C LEU A 104 -7.03 -21.56 7.39
N PHE A 105 -6.99 -20.37 8.02
CA PHE A 105 -6.91 -20.22 9.48
C PHE A 105 -8.07 -20.94 10.18
N LYS A 106 -9.29 -20.74 9.71
CA LYS A 106 -10.50 -21.40 10.23
C LYS A 106 -10.49 -22.90 9.96
N HIS A 107 -10.09 -23.31 8.74
CA HIS A 107 -10.05 -24.73 8.36
C HIS A 107 -9.03 -25.52 9.20
N TRP A 108 -7.89 -24.94 9.48
CA TRP A 108 -6.90 -25.55 10.36
C TRP A 108 -7.25 -25.45 11.83
N GLY A 109 -8.20 -24.56 12.20
CA GLY A 109 -8.60 -24.33 13.57
C GLY A 109 -7.46 -23.83 14.44
N LEU A 110 -6.65 -22.89 13.87
CA LEU A 110 -5.49 -22.34 14.57
C LEU A 110 -5.92 -21.57 15.82
N GLY A 111 -5.20 -21.85 16.90
CA GLY A 111 -5.50 -21.31 18.22
C GLY A 111 -6.41 -22.23 19.06
N GLN A 112 -6.27 -22.11 20.37
CA GLN A 112 -7.11 -22.87 21.29
C GLN A 112 -8.52 -22.32 21.28
N LYS A 113 -9.56 -23.17 21.11
CA LYS A 113 -10.99 -22.78 20.99
C LYS A 113 -11.49 -21.88 22.13
N SER A 114 -10.86 -21.91 23.31
CA SER A 114 -11.22 -21.07 24.45
C SER A 114 -10.47 -19.74 24.51
N LYS A 115 -9.41 -19.57 23.72
CA LYS A 115 -8.49 -18.44 23.80
C LYS A 115 -8.36 -17.68 22.49
N ASP A 116 -8.71 -18.30 21.35
CA ASP A 116 -8.55 -17.75 19.98
C ASP A 116 -7.14 -17.16 19.73
N ASN A 117 -6.12 -17.83 20.25
CA ASN A 117 -4.74 -17.37 20.30
C ASN A 117 -3.88 -17.93 19.16
N GLY A 118 -4.43 -17.95 17.96
CA GLY A 118 -3.76 -18.39 16.74
C GLY A 118 -3.16 -17.25 15.93
N LEU A 119 -2.09 -17.54 15.18
CA LEU A 119 -1.51 -16.65 14.17
C LEU A 119 -1.16 -17.45 12.92
N LEU A 120 -1.63 -17.02 11.75
CA LEU A 120 -1.20 -17.53 10.45
C LEU A 120 -0.36 -16.47 9.76
N ILE A 121 0.81 -16.86 9.27
CA ILE A 121 1.68 -16.04 8.42
C ILE A 121 1.74 -16.70 7.05
N GLN A 122 1.06 -16.13 6.06
CA GLN A 122 0.97 -16.67 4.71
C GLN A 122 1.80 -15.84 3.74
N LEU A 123 2.58 -16.50 2.89
CA LEU A 123 3.28 -15.92 1.75
C LEU A 123 2.79 -16.57 0.46
N VAL A 124 2.38 -15.76 -0.50
CA VAL A 124 2.12 -16.16 -1.89
C VAL A 124 3.14 -15.47 -2.79
N THR A 125 3.81 -16.22 -3.67
CA THR A 125 4.90 -15.68 -4.49
C THR A 125 4.54 -15.44 -5.95
N GLU A 126 3.40 -15.97 -6.44
CA GLU A 126 2.91 -15.74 -7.79
C GLU A 126 2.82 -14.23 -8.08
N PRO A 127 3.43 -13.73 -9.18
CA PRO A 127 3.49 -12.30 -9.46
C PRO A 127 2.14 -11.58 -9.45
N SER A 128 1.09 -12.22 -9.94
CA SER A 128 -0.28 -11.68 -10.01
C SER A 128 -0.94 -11.52 -8.63
N GLN A 129 -0.50 -12.30 -7.63
CA GLN A 129 -1.12 -12.40 -6.29
C GLN A 129 -0.09 -12.23 -5.16
N ARG A 130 1.13 -11.82 -5.51
CA ARG A 130 2.25 -11.75 -4.58
C ARG A 130 1.94 -10.93 -3.34
N SER A 131 1.90 -11.60 -2.20
CA SER A 131 1.48 -10.97 -0.95
C SER A 131 2.00 -11.72 0.26
N VAL A 132 2.12 -11.00 1.37
CA VAL A 132 2.26 -11.58 2.70
C VAL A 132 1.07 -11.16 3.55
N VAL A 133 0.41 -12.12 4.19
CA VAL A 133 -0.79 -11.93 5.00
C VAL A 133 -0.53 -12.46 6.40
N PHE A 134 -0.89 -11.67 7.40
CA PHE A 134 -0.99 -12.11 8.79
C PHE A 134 -2.47 -12.19 9.15
N GLU A 135 -2.90 -13.34 9.63
CA GLU A 135 -4.24 -13.56 10.15
C GLU A 135 -4.13 -13.90 11.63
N THR A 136 -4.73 -13.05 12.48
CA THR A 136 -4.65 -13.16 13.94
C THR A 136 -5.98 -13.60 14.51
N GLY A 137 -5.93 -14.55 15.45
CA GLY A 137 -7.09 -14.89 16.26
C GLY A 137 -7.42 -13.76 17.24
N TYR A 138 -8.70 -13.63 17.58
CA TYR A 138 -9.20 -12.56 18.44
C TYR A 138 -8.47 -12.43 19.79
N GLY A 139 -8.02 -13.56 20.34
CA GLY A 139 -7.34 -13.60 21.64
C GLY A 139 -5.95 -12.96 21.66
N ILE A 140 -5.31 -12.74 20.49
CA ILE A 140 -3.99 -12.09 20.40
C ILE A 140 -4.04 -10.70 19.80
N GLU A 141 -5.19 -10.22 19.33
CA GLU A 141 -5.32 -8.88 18.76
C GLU A 141 -4.95 -7.76 19.75
N GLY A 142 -5.19 -7.98 21.03
CA GLY A 142 -4.79 -7.01 22.08
C GLY A 142 -3.27 -6.88 22.23
N VAL A 143 -2.51 -7.93 21.89
CA VAL A 143 -1.04 -7.95 21.96
C VAL A 143 -0.43 -7.67 20.60
N LEU A 144 -0.98 -8.27 19.55
CA LEU A 144 -0.49 -8.18 18.17
C LEU A 144 -1.60 -7.62 17.25
N PRO A 145 -1.98 -6.34 17.40
CA PRO A 145 -2.97 -5.72 16.52
C PRO A 145 -2.41 -5.53 15.11
N ASP A 146 -3.29 -5.38 14.13
CA ASP A 146 -2.95 -5.26 12.71
C ASP A 146 -1.95 -4.17 12.39
N ALA A 147 -2.04 -3.03 13.07
CA ALA A 147 -1.08 -1.94 12.89
C ALA A 147 0.36 -2.37 13.23
N ILE A 148 0.50 -3.29 14.17
CA ILE A 148 1.79 -3.87 14.56
C ILE A 148 2.20 -4.91 13.52
N CYS A 149 1.29 -5.81 13.12
CA CYS A 149 1.53 -6.78 12.04
C CYS A 149 2.05 -6.06 10.79
N TYR A 150 1.37 -5.01 10.37
CA TYR A 150 1.78 -4.19 9.23
C TYR A 150 3.19 -3.60 9.38
N ARG A 151 3.52 -3.02 10.55
CA ARG A 151 4.87 -2.46 10.81
C ARG A 151 5.95 -3.53 10.79
N LEU A 152 5.69 -4.71 11.38
CA LEU A 152 6.62 -5.82 11.36
C LEU A 152 6.86 -6.31 9.93
N GLN A 153 5.80 -6.46 9.14
CA GLN A 153 5.90 -6.81 7.71
C GLN A 153 6.75 -5.78 6.95
N GLN A 154 6.42 -4.49 7.05
CA GLN A 154 7.11 -3.42 6.31
C GLN A 154 8.59 -3.32 6.67
N ARG A 155 8.91 -3.41 7.96
CA ARG A 155 10.26 -3.17 8.46
C ARG A 155 11.19 -4.38 8.28
N TYR A 156 10.68 -5.59 8.50
CA TYR A 156 11.52 -6.77 8.61
C TYR A 156 11.35 -7.77 7.46
N MET A 157 10.20 -7.79 6.78
CA MET A 157 9.95 -8.72 5.69
C MET A 157 10.10 -8.07 4.32
N MET A 158 9.46 -6.91 4.10
CA MET A 158 9.35 -6.29 2.78
C MET A 158 10.68 -5.99 2.08
N PRO A 159 11.78 -5.59 2.75
CA PRO A 159 13.05 -5.37 2.06
C PRO A 159 13.57 -6.63 1.33
N ASP A 160 13.52 -7.79 2.01
CA ASP A 160 13.96 -9.05 1.42
C ASP A 160 12.93 -9.63 0.43
N LEU A 161 11.64 -9.56 0.76
CA LEU A 161 10.58 -10.05 -0.12
C LEU A 161 10.54 -9.31 -1.47
N LYS A 162 10.74 -8.00 -1.46
CA LYS A 162 10.86 -7.19 -2.69
C LYS A 162 12.10 -7.52 -3.51
N ALA A 163 13.17 -7.92 -2.84
CA ALA A 163 14.41 -8.37 -3.50
C ALA A 163 14.32 -9.83 -4.00
N GLY A 164 13.18 -10.53 -3.78
CA GLY A 164 13.00 -11.94 -4.15
C GLY A 164 13.60 -12.92 -3.14
N ASN A 165 14.16 -12.44 -2.04
CA ASN A 165 14.76 -13.28 -0.98
C ASN A 165 13.68 -13.77 0.00
N TYR A 166 12.75 -14.59 -0.48
CA TYR A 166 11.55 -14.99 0.27
C TYR A 166 11.88 -15.73 1.57
N SER A 167 12.83 -16.67 1.56
CA SER A 167 13.25 -17.43 2.74
C SER A 167 13.75 -16.50 3.84
N ALA A 168 14.69 -15.61 3.52
CA ALA A 168 15.24 -14.65 4.46
C ALA A 168 14.18 -13.67 4.99
N GLY A 169 13.29 -13.21 4.12
CA GLY A 169 12.19 -12.30 4.48
C GLY A 169 11.23 -12.96 5.48
N MET A 170 10.87 -14.23 5.26
CA MET A 170 10.02 -14.99 6.17
C MET A 170 10.70 -15.23 7.51
N LEU A 171 11.97 -15.66 7.52
CA LEU A 171 12.73 -15.85 8.75
C LEU A 171 12.82 -14.55 9.57
N LYS A 172 13.21 -13.43 8.95
CA LYS A 172 13.29 -12.12 9.64
C LYS A 172 11.94 -11.67 10.18
N GLY A 173 10.87 -11.91 9.43
CA GLY A 173 9.51 -11.62 9.88
C GLY A 173 9.13 -12.42 11.11
N VAL A 174 9.32 -13.72 11.10
CA VAL A 174 9.04 -14.59 12.24
C VAL A 174 9.92 -14.23 13.46
N MET A 175 11.21 -13.95 13.25
CA MET A 175 12.09 -13.46 14.32
C MET A 175 11.56 -12.16 14.94
N ALA A 176 11.07 -11.22 14.13
CA ALA A 176 10.52 -9.96 14.60
C ALA A 176 9.21 -10.17 15.37
N VAL A 177 8.32 -11.03 14.89
CA VAL A 177 7.09 -11.42 15.59
C VAL A 177 7.40 -12.08 16.92
N THR A 178 8.28 -13.08 16.92
CA THR A 178 8.72 -13.79 18.14
C THR A 178 9.28 -12.80 19.17
N LYS A 179 10.21 -11.95 18.75
CA LYS A 179 10.78 -10.92 19.61
C LYS A 179 9.72 -9.98 20.17
N TYR A 180 8.77 -9.57 19.35
CA TYR A 180 7.68 -8.70 19.78
C TYR A 180 6.77 -9.37 20.80
N LEU A 181 6.36 -10.61 20.57
CA LEU A 181 5.49 -11.37 21.47
C LEU A 181 6.17 -11.68 22.82
N MET A 182 7.47 -11.97 22.78
CA MET A 182 8.27 -12.30 23.97
C MET A 182 8.73 -11.09 24.78
N SER A 183 8.61 -9.88 24.24
CA SER A 183 9.07 -8.66 24.90
C SER A 183 8.05 -8.15 25.93
N SER A 184 8.55 -7.41 26.92
CA SER A 184 7.71 -6.68 27.89
C SER A 184 6.93 -5.55 27.23
N ASP A 185 5.86 -5.06 27.88
CA ASP A 185 5.07 -3.93 27.37
C ASP A 185 5.92 -2.67 27.16
N TYR A 186 6.91 -2.45 28.00
CA TYR A 186 7.85 -1.34 27.86
C TYR A 186 8.73 -1.49 26.60
N GLU A 187 9.25 -2.69 26.32
CA GLU A 187 10.04 -2.96 25.14
C GLU A 187 9.19 -2.91 23.86
N ARG A 188 7.93 -3.41 23.94
CA ARG A 188 6.96 -3.31 22.84
C ARG A 188 6.70 -1.85 22.48
N ALA A 189 6.50 -0.97 23.45
CA ALA A 189 6.35 0.47 23.21
C ALA A 189 7.57 1.07 22.50
N GLY A 190 8.79 0.60 22.83
CA GLY A 190 10.02 0.99 22.14
C GLY A 190 10.15 0.45 20.72
N MET A 191 9.60 -0.74 20.43
CA MET A 191 9.57 -1.32 19.07
C MET A 191 8.50 -0.68 18.18
N THR A 192 7.41 -0.21 18.78
CA THR A 192 6.29 0.43 18.08
C THR A 192 6.37 1.94 18.11
N GLY A 193 7.04 2.49 19.12
CA GLY A 193 7.37 3.90 19.21
C GLY A 193 8.14 4.33 17.97
N ASN A 194 7.65 5.35 17.33
CA ASN A 194 8.29 6.05 16.24
C ASN A 194 9.62 6.64 16.75
N ARG A 195 10.66 5.79 16.89
CA ARG A 195 11.98 6.26 16.57
C ARG A 195 12.00 6.45 15.06
N SER A 196 11.40 7.56 14.63
CA SER A 196 11.85 8.19 13.42
C SER A 196 13.37 8.21 13.50
N SER A 197 13.99 7.22 12.87
CA SER A 197 15.36 7.39 12.43
C SER A 197 15.33 8.69 11.62
N SER A 198 15.75 9.74 12.26
CA SER A 198 16.02 11.04 11.71
C SER A 198 17.03 10.87 10.58
N SER A 199 16.54 10.70 9.37
CA SER A 199 17.28 11.00 8.15
C SER A 199 16.29 10.91 6.98
N SER A 200 15.52 11.93 6.80
CA SER A 200 14.78 12.43 5.63
C SER A 200 13.37 12.96 5.87
N ASP A 201 12.73 12.69 7.03
CA ASP A 201 11.38 13.20 7.29
C ASP A 201 11.38 14.68 7.75
N ASP A 202 12.49 15.16 8.32
CA ASP A 202 12.63 16.56 8.72
C ASP A 202 12.68 17.50 7.50
N ASP A 203 13.29 17.05 6.40
CA ASP A 203 13.30 17.81 5.13
C ASP A 203 11.91 17.85 4.49
N PHE A 204 11.12 16.79 4.63
CA PHE A 204 9.76 16.74 4.09
C PHE A 204 8.78 17.57 4.93
N MET A 205 8.87 17.52 6.25
CA MET A 205 8.10 18.38 7.15
C MET A 205 8.40 19.86 6.92
N TRP A 206 9.68 20.21 6.70
CA TRP A 206 10.08 21.59 6.40
C TRP A 206 9.48 22.07 5.08
N ILE A 207 9.44 21.23 4.04
CA ILE A 207 8.80 21.54 2.76
C ILE A 207 7.29 21.84 2.95
N PHE A 208 6.60 21.08 3.80
CA PHE A 208 5.19 21.33 4.13
C PHE A 208 5.01 22.64 4.88
N VAL A 209 5.84 22.93 5.87
CA VAL A 209 5.80 24.18 6.64
C VAL A 209 6.07 25.39 5.74
N VAL A 210 7.10 25.31 4.89
CA VAL A 210 7.42 26.37 3.92
C VAL A 210 6.29 26.53 2.89
N GLY A 211 5.69 25.41 2.43
CA GLY A 211 4.55 25.44 1.52
C GLY A 211 3.31 26.12 2.14
N ILE A 212 3.00 25.83 3.40
CA ILE A 212 1.88 26.47 4.13
C ILE A 212 2.15 27.96 4.33
N ILE A 213 3.35 28.34 4.75
CA ILE A 213 3.75 29.75 4.91
C ILE A 213 3.70 30.48 3.55
N GLY A 214 4.18 29.82 2.48
CA GLY A 214 4.11 30.34 1.13
C GLY A 214 2.65 30.58 0.68
N MET A 215 1.76 29.62 0.96
CA MET A 215 0.34 29.71 0.61
C MET A 215 -0.36 30.84 1.39
N ILE A 216 -0.08 30.97 2.68
CA ILE A 216 -0.58 32.06 3.52
C ILE A 216 -0.05 33.41 3.02
N GLY A 217 1.25 33.50 2.75
CA GLY A 217 1.88 34.71 2.21
C GLY A 217 1.30 35.09 0.84
N PHE A 218 1.09 34.12 -0.04
CA PHE A 218 0.48 34.33 -1.35
C PHE A 218 -0.97 34.76 -1.24
N SER A 219 -1.76 34.16 -0.36
CA SER A 219 -3.16 34.56 -0.14
C SER A 219 -3.25 35.98 0.44
N ALA A 220 -2.39 36.33 1.39
CA ALA A 220 -2.29 37.69 1.92
C ALA A 220 -1.84 38.71 0.86
N PHE A 221 -0.93 38.31 -0.03
CA PHE A 221 -0.50 39.15 -1.16
C PHE A 221 -1.62 39.40 -2.16
N ILE A 222 -2.39 38.39 -2.51
CA ILE A 222 -3.58 38.53 -3.39
C ILE A 222 -4.62 39.44 -2.71
N ALA A 223 -4.87 39.26 -1.41
CA ALA A 223 -5.77 40.14 -0.66
C ALA A 223 -5.26 41.58 -0.66
N TYR A 224 -3.96 41.77 -0.41
CA TYR A 224 -3.34 43.11 -0.48
C TYR A 224 -3.52 43.76 -1.84
N LEU A 225 -3.30 43.05 -2.96
CA LEU A 225 -3.52 43.57 -4.31
C LEU A 225 -5.00 43.93 -4.56
N LYS A 226 -5.94 43.12 -4.04
CA LYS A 226 -7.39 43.34 -4.20
C LYS A 226 -7.90 44.54 -3.42
N TYR A 227 -7.41 44.76 -2.20
CA TYR A 227 -7.86 45.82 -1.31
C TYR A 227 -6.99 47.07 -1.34
N ARG A 228 -5.99 47.12 -2.18
CA ARG A 228 -5.11 48.25 -2.38
C ARG A 228 -5.91 49.49 -2.77
N PRO A 229 -5.78 50.63 -2.05
CA PRO A 229 -6.54 51.84 -2.38
C PRO A 229 -6.14 52.37 -3.76
N LYS A 230 -7.14 52.58 -4.57
CA LYS A 230 -6.98 53.14 -5.94
C LYS A 230 -6.94 54.65 -5.91
N ALA A 231 -6.39 55.28 -6.95
CA ALA A 231 -6.47 56.72 -7.12
C ALA A 231 -7.91 57.14 -7.42
N CYS A 232 -8.41 58.15 -6.72
CA CYS A 232 -9.74 58.67 -6.94
C CYS A 232 -9.80 59.44 -8.29
N PRO A 233 -10.77 59.14 -9.17
CA PRO A 233 -10.89 59.85 -10.45
C PRO A 233 -11.14 61.34 -10.30
N ARG A 234 -11.73 61.80 -9.16
CA ARG A 234 -12.08 63.18 -8.93
C ARG A 234 -10.98 64.01 -8.28
N CYS A 235 -10.26 63.43 -7.28
CA CYS A 235 -9.27 64.20 -6.51
C CYS A 235 -7.83 63.67 -6.62
N GLY A 236 -7.58 62.58 -7.38
CA GLY A 236 -6.26 61.98 -7.61
C GLY A 236 -5.60 61.29 -6.40
N LYS A 237 -6.13 61.42 -5.18
CA LYS A 237 -5.57 60.86 -3.98
C LYS A 237 -5.83 59.35 -3.92
N LYS A 238 -4.85 58.57 -3.43
CA LYS A 238 -4.95 57.09 -3.27
C LYS A 238 -5.79 56.73 -2.02
N THR A 239 -7.04 57.20 -1.99
CA THR A 239 -7.99 56.98 -0.88
C THR A 239 -9.33 56.43 -1.37
N PHE A 240 -9.37 55.94 -2.60
CA PHE A 240 -10.55 55.35 -3.20
C PHE A 240 -10.63 53.87 -2.83
N VAL A 241 -11.58 53.53 -1.96
CA VAL A 241 -11.73 52.21 -1.35
C VAL A 241 -13.04 51.55 -1.76
N TYR A 242 -12.99 50.21 -1.87
CA TYR A 242 -14.17 49.39 -2.05
C TYR A 242 -14.96 49.36 -0.73
N MET A 243 -16.26 49.70 -0.79
CA MET A 243 -17.15 49.75 0.36
C MET A 243 -18.01 48.51 0.53
N GLY A 244 -18.25 47.79 -0.57
CA GLY A 244 -19.08 46.61 -0.55
C GLY A 244 -19.76 46.34 -1.90
N GLN A 245 -20.48 45.24 -1.94
CA GLN A 245 -21.27 44.81 -3.10
C GLN A 245 -22.75 44.84 -2.74
N GLN A 246 -23.58 45.37 -3.63
CA GLN A 246 -25.03 45.30 -3.53
C GLN A 246 -25.57 44.45 -4.66
N VAL A 247 -26.27 43.36 -4.34
CA VAL A 247 -26.91 42.49 -5.34
C VAL A 247 -28.20 43.16 -5.79
N ILE A 248 -28.31 43.48 -7.08
CA ILE A 248 -29.51 44.06 -7.69
C ILE A 248 -30.45 42.96 -8.15
N ARG A 249 -29.89 41.87 -8.72
CA ARG A 249 -30.64 40.73 -9.19
C ARG A 249 -29.83 39.44 -8.92
N GLU A 250 -30.46 38.50 -8.25
CA GLU A 250 -29.82 37.23 -7.99
C GLU A 250 -29.65 36.38 -9.24
N ALA A 251 -28.54 35.63 -9.33
CA ALA A 251 -28.34 34.67 -10.38
C ALA A 251 -29.28 33.48 -10.22
N THR A 252 -29.87 33.02 -11.31
CA THR A 252 -30.69 31.81 -11.35
C THR A 252 -30.04 30.75 -12.24
N ARG A 253 -30.67 29.57 -12.35
CA ARG A 253 -30.23 28.54 -13.30
C ARG A 253 -30.37 28.97 -14.77
N PHE A 254 -31.24 29.92 -15.05
CA PHE A 254 -31.62 30.32 -16.41
C PHE A 254 -31.14 31.73 -16.77
N SER A 255 -30.76 32.53 -15.76
CA SER A 255 -30.33 33.92 -15.97
C SER A 255 -29.14 34.30 -15.12
N GLU A 256 -28.29 35.16 -15.65
CA GLU A 256 -27.19 35.77 -14.92
C GLU A 256 -27.72 36.81 -13.92
N GLY A 257 -27.06 36.87 -12.77
CA GLY A 257 -27.31 37.89 -11.77
C GLY A 257 -26.61 39.22 -12.10
N LEU A 258 -26.99 40.28 -11.41
CA LEU A 258 -26.37 41.59 -11.50
C LEU A 258 -26.07 42.12 -10.10
N ALA A 259 -24.83 42.53 -9.87
CA ALA A 259 -24.41 43.19 -8.66
C ALA A 259 -23.76 44.55 -8.97
N GLU A 260 -23.86 45.46 -8.04
CA GLU A 260 -23.14 46.75 -8.06
C GLU A 260 -22.02 46.71 -7.05
N ASP A 261 -20.79 46.93 -7.47
CA ASP A 261 -19.63 47.18 -6.60
C ASP A 261 -19.55 48.69 -6.30
N VAL A 262 -19.64 49.04 -5.01
CA VAL A 262 -19.66 50.45 -4.57
C VAL A 262 -18.26 50.84 -4.08
N TYR A 263 -17.70 51.86 -4.66
CA TYR A 263 -16.42 52.48 -4.30
C TYR A 263 -16.65 53.89 -3.78
N ARG A 264 -15.94 54.28 -2.69
CA ARG A 264 -16.03 55.63 -2.12
C ARG A 264 -14.64 56.18 -1.79
N CYS A 265 -14.45 57.44 -2.13
CA CYS A 265 -13.25 58.19 -1.76
C CYS A 265 -13.37 58.73 -0.34
N LYS A 266 -12.42 58.36 0.53
CA LYS A 266 -12.39 58.87 1.93
C LYS A 266 -12.01 60.35 2.04
N SER A 267 -11.36 60.94 1.01
CA SER A 267 -10.91 62.33 1.06
C SER A 267 -11.95 63.31 0.50
N CYS A 268 -12.66 63.01 -0.59
CA CYS A 268 -13.60 63.93 -1.25
C CYS A 268 -15.04 63.41 -1.27
N GLY A 269 -15.33 62.25 -0.66
CA GLY A 269 -16.68 61.70 -0.64
C GLY A 269 -17.22 61.15 -1.96
N TYR A 270 -16.47 61.26 -3.05
CA TYR A 270 -16.90 60.76 -4.38
C TYR A 270 -17.22 59.27 -4.32
N THR A 271 -18.41 58.90 -4.85
CA THR A 271 -18.89 57.50 -4.89
C THR A 271 -19.08 57.10 -6.35
N GLU A 272 -18.56 55.95 -6.71
CA GLU A 272 -18.71 55.31 -8.01
C GLU A 272 -19.32 53.93 -7.83
N LYS A 273 -20.28 53.60 -8.66
CA LYS A 273 -20.94 52.29 -8.70
C LYS A 273 -20.58 51.62 -10.00
N LYS A 274 -20.10 50.38 -9.93
CA LYS A 274 -19.70 49.63 -11.10
C LYS A 274 -20.47 48.29 -11.16
N ASN A 275 -21.19 48.11 -12.25
CA ASN A 275 -21.98 46.91 -12.50
C ASN A 275 -21.07 45.72 -12.76
N ARG A 276 -21.42 44.59 -12.17
CA ARG A 276 -20.78 43.29 -12.36
C ARG A 276 -21.84 42.21 -12.56
N THR A 277 -21.68 41.39 -13.58
CA THR A 277 -22.50 40.21 -13.79
C THR A 277 -22.10 39.09 -12.82
N ILE A 278 -23.07 38.34 -12.31
CA ILE A 278 -22.90 37.13 -11.52
C ILE A 278 -23.27 35.96 -12.41
N ASP A 279 -22.36 34.99 -12.55
CA ASP A 279 -22.58 33.82 -13.41
C ASP A 279 -23.80 32.99 -12.96
N ARG A 280 -24.40 32.29 -13.92
CA ARG A 280 -25.54 31.38 -13.65
C ARG A 280 -25.18 30.28 -12.69
N ILE A 281 -26.15 29.82 -11.91
CA ILE A 281 -25.98 28.68 -10.99
C ILE A 281 -25.97 27.38 -11.81
N HIS A 282 -24.80 26.78 -12.02
CA HIS A 282 -24.69 25.47 -12.66
C HIS A 282 -24.86 24.35 -11.63
N ARG A 283 -25.78 23.41 -11.92
CA ARG A 283 -25.95 22.17 -11.13
C ARG A 283 -24.97 21.12 -11.67
N GLY A 284 -23.75 21.14 -11.19
CA GLY A 284 -22.74 20.16 -11.59
C GLY A 284 -21.49 20.25 -10.73
N GLY A 285 -21.33 19.28 -9.84
CA GLY A 285 -20.08 18.76 -9.32
C GLY A 285 -19.05 19.73 -8.75
N GLY A 286 -18.89 19.76 -7.42
CA GLY A 286 -17.74 20.33 -6.75
C GLY A 286 -17.99 21.70 -6.12
N GLY A 287 -18.86 21.77 -5.12
CA GLY A 287 -18.86 22.88 -4.16
C GLY A 287 -17.58 22.90 -3.36
N PRO A 288 -17.05 24.09 -3.00
CA PRO A 288 -15.91 24.18 -2.09
C PRO A 288 -16.28 23.54 -0.77
N ILE A 289 -15.44 22.60 -0.31
CA ILE A 289 -15.57 21.99 1.01
C ILE A 289 -15.36 23.11 2.05
N ILE A 290 -16.44 23.62 2.61
CA ILE A 290 -16.39 24.44 3.81
C ILE A 290 -16.10 23.50 4.96
N MET A 291 -14.87 23.51 5.46
CA MET A 291 -14.52 22.92 6.73
C MET A 291 -15.23 23.68 7.85
N GLY A 292 -16.44 23.26 8.20
CA GLY A 292 -17.14 23.63 9.42
C GLY A 292 -17.02 22.48 10.40
N GLY A 293 -16.35 22.72 11.54
CA GLY A 293 -16.19 21.75 12.61
C GLY A 293 -17.53 21.39 13.25
N GLY A 294 -17.67 20.13 13.66
CA GLY A 294 -18.81 19.64 14.43
C GLY A 294 -18.84 18.12 14.47
N GLY A 295 -18.56 17.54 15.63
CA GLY A 295 -18.38 16.13 15.90
C GLY A 295 -19.59 15.26 15.54
N GLY A 296 -19.28 14.01 15.19
CA GLY A 296 -20.21 12.91 15.03
C GLY A 296 -19.42 11.61 14.97
N PHE A 297 -19.26 10.97 16.13
CA PHE A 297 -18.77 9.59 16.24
C PHE A 297 -19.78 8.64 15.62
N GLY A 298 -19.53 8.14 14.44
CA GLY A 298 -20.19 6.99 13.85
C GLY A 298 -19.20 5.83 13.86
N GLY A 299 -19.47 4.81 14.70
CA GLY A 299 -18.64 3.62 14.79
C GLY A 299 -18.62 2.85 13.48
N PHE A 300 -17.46 2.75 12.88
CA PHE A 300 -17.15 1.74 11.89
C PHE A 300 -16.42 0.61 12.63
N SER A 301 -17.06 -0.55 12.70
CA SER A 301 -16.39 -1.81 12.99
C SER A 301 -15.43 -2.07 11.84
N ALA A 302 -14.19 -1.61 11.97
CA ALA A 302 -13.12 -1.94 11.06
C ALA A 302 -12.66 -3.35 11.42
N VAL A 303 -13.09 -4.34 10.67
CA VAL A 303 -12.34 -5.60 10.57
C VAL A 303 -11.03 -5.25 9.88
N SER A 304 -9.97 -5.30 10.63
CA SER A 304 -8.67 -4.79 10.22
C SER A 304 -7.81 -5.97 9.79
N TYR A 305 -7.40 -5.94 8.54
CA TYR A 305 -6.54 -6.97 7.94
C TYR A 305 -5.25 -6.34 7.45
N THR A 306 -4.13 -6.93 7.77
CA THR A 306 -2.84 -6.52 7.23
C THR A 306 -2.48 -7.35 6.00
N HIS A 307 -2.73 -6.78 4.85
CA HIS A 307 -2.34 -7.35 3.56
C HIS A 307 -1.34 -6.44 2.86
N LEU A 308 -0.25 -7.03 2.41
CA LEU A 308 0.77 -6.36 1.61
C LEU A 308 0.96 -7.10 0.28
N THR A 309 0.63 -6.42 -0.80
CA THR A 309 1.01 -6.86 -2.15
C THR A 309 2.44 -6.46 -2.45
N LEU A 310 3.20 -7.38 -3.01
CA LEU A 310 4.55 -7.10 -3.48
C LEU A 310 4.47 -6.58 -4.92
N PRO A 311 5.28 -5.60 -5.32
CA PRO A 311 5.30 -5.13 -6.71
C PRO A 311 5.71 -6.26 -7.64
N THR A 312 5.01 -6.38 -8.75
CA THR A 312 5.43 -7.17 -9.90
C THR A 312 6.55 -6.43 -10.62
N THR A 313 7.71 -7.01 -10.68
CA THR A 313 8.83 -6.54 -11.53
C THR A 313 8.81 -7.27 -12.84
#